data_f06597c646af6c515863d192104e1425
#
_entry.id   f06597c646af6c515863d192104e1425
#
_cell.length_a   1.000
_cell.length_b   1.000
_cell.length_c   1.000
_cell.angle_alpha   90.00
_cell.angle_beta   90.00
_cell.angle_gamma   90.00
#
_symmetry.space_group_name_H-M   'P 1'
#
loop_
_entity.id
_entity.type
_entity.pdbx_description
1 polymer ?
#
loop_
_entity_poly.entity_id
_entity_poly.type
_entity_poly.pdbx_seq_one_letter_code
_entity_poly.pdbx_strand_id
1 'polypeptide(L)'
;MGKIIGIDLGTTNSCVSVMQGSQPTVIENSEGNRTTPSIVALTKTGDRLVGQAAKRQAITNPKNTIFSIKRFMGRKYDEITNEKKLAPYEIINENGEARVKINDKIYSPQEVSAMVLQKMKQTAEDFLGEKVTEAVITVPAYFNDAQRQATKDAGRIAGLEVKRIINEPTAAALAYGLDRKQESEKVAVFDLGGGTFDISVLELGDGVLLTVDLLREKGNLLLNVADNILPRFDLARDCF
;
A
#
# COMPACT_ATOMS: atom_id res chain seq x y z
N MET A 1 20.32 -2.62 17.67
CA MET A 1 19.74 -2.26 16.37
C MET A 1 18.24 -2.47 16.49
N GLY A 2 17.44 -1.44 16.13
CA GLY A 2 15.99 -1.60 16.11
C GLY A 2 15.55 -2.66 15.11
N LYS A 3 14.40 -3.27 15.34
CA LYS A 3 13.80 -4.20 14.36
C LYS A 3 13.29 -3.43 13.15
N ILE A 4 13.60 -3.95 11.97
CA ILE A 4 13.07 -3.45 10.70
C ILE A 4 11.84 -4.28 10.36
N ILE A 5 10.74 -3.60 10.02
CA ILE A 5 9.51 -4.24 9.55
C ILE A 5 9.30 -3.98 8.05
N GLY A 6 8.68 -4.92 7.37
CA GLY A 6 8.16 -4.73 6.02
C GLY A 6 6.70 -4.32 6.07
N ILE A 7 6.31 -3.26 5.36
CA ILE A 7 4.93 -2.82 5.27
C ILE A 7 4.52 -2.73 3.81
N ASP A 8 3.46 -3.44 3.46
CA ASP A 8 2.70 -3.16 2.26
C ASP A 8 1.57 -2.19 2.59
N LEU A 9 1.72 -0.94 2.15
CA LEU A 9 0.72 0.10 2.35
C LEU A 9 -0.25 0.11 1.16
N GLY A 10 -1.19 -0.83 1.14
CA GLY A 10 -2.14 -1.00 0.05
C GLY A 10 -3.24 0.06 -0.01
N THR A 11 -3.86 0.24 -1.17
CA THR A 11 -4.99 1.18 -1.36
C THR A 11 -6.21 0.78 -0.54
N THR A 12 -6.49 -0.53 -0.45
CA THR A 12 -7.66 -1.08 0.25
C THR A 12 -7.28 -1.73 1.56
N ASN A 13 -6.23 -2.56 1.57
CA ASN A 13 -5.72 -3.23 2.76
C ASN A 13 -4.21 -3.07 2.85
N SER A 14 -3.70 -3.06 4.07
CA SER A 14 -2.27 -3.04 4.35
C SER A 14 -1.89 -4.28 5.15
N CYS A 15 -0.65 -4.73 5.02
CA CYS A 15 -0.11 -5.79 5.85
C CYS A 15 1.29 -5.43 6.38
N VAL A 16 1.70 -6.12 7.43
CA VAL A 16 3.02 -5.94 8.05
C VAL A 16 3.70 -7.29 8.25
N SER A 17 4.99 -7.32 8.02
CA SER A 17 5.83 -8.51 8.15
C SER A 17 7.11 -8.22 8.91
N VAL A 18 7.67 -9.27 9.51
CA VAL A 18 8.96 -9.27 10.19
C VAL A 18 9.79 -10.47 9.77
N MET A 19 11.10 -10.37 9.97
CA MET A 19 11.97 -11.54 9.85
C MET A 19 11.97 -12.32 11.17
N GLN A 20 11.57 -13.58 11.12
CA GLN A 20 11.74 -14.56 12.20
C GLN A 20 12.89 -15.52 11.84
N GLY A 21 14.07 -15.26 12.38
CA GLY A 21 15.29 -15.89 11.89
C GLY A 21 15.57 -15.49 10.44
N SER A 22 15.60 -16.49 9.54
CA SER A 22 15.81 -16.28 8.09
C SER A 22 14.51 -16.23 7.27
N GLN A 23 13.34 -16.38 7.91
CA GLN A 23 12.06 -16.47 7.21
C GLN A 23 11.22 -15.19 7.40
N PRO A 24 10.68 -14.59 6.33
CA PRO A 24 9.70 -13.52 6.45
C PRO A 24 8.36 -14.08 6.95
N THR A 25 7.76 -13.39 7.90
CA THR A 25 6.47 -13.78 8.50
C THR A 25 5.53 -12.60 8.48
N VAL A 26 4.36 -12.77 7.85
CA VAL A 26 3.27 -11.78 7.93
C VAL A 26 2.59 -11.90 9.28
N ILE A 27 2.46 -10.77 9.98
CA ILE A 27 1.91 -10.70 11.34
C ILE A 27 0.39 -10.57 11.30
N GLU A 28 -0.28 -11.32 12.17
CA GLU A 28 -1.71 -11.12 12.41
C GLU A 28 -1.95 -9.89 13.31
N ASN A 29 -2.98 -9.12 12.96
CA ASN A 29 -3.40 -7.98 13.77
C ASN A 29 -4.21 -8.42 15.00
N SER A 30 -4.60 -7.49 15.85
CA SER A 30 -5.39 -7.75 17.05
C SER A 30 -6.76 -8.38 16.80
N GLU A 31 -7.23 -8.36 15.56
CA GLU A 31 -8.48 -9.00 15.12
C GLU A 31 -8.25 -10.40 14.52
N GLY A 32 -7.02 -10.92 14.53
CA GLY A 32 -6.65 -12.23 13.97
C GLY A 32 -6.52 -12.27 12.45
N ASN A 33 -6.44 -11.13 11.80
CA ASN A 33 -6.30 -11.04 10.35
C ASN A 33 -4.87 -10.64 9.95
N ARG A 34 -4.38 -11.20 8.86
CA ARG A 34 -3.06 -10.85 8.28
C ARG A 34 -3.07 -9.54 7.51
N THR A 35 -4.25 -9.03 7.18
CA THR A 35 -4.43 -7.74 6.53
C THR A 35 -5.29 -6.81 7.37
N THR A 36 -5.01 -5.52 7.29
CA THR A 36 -5.74 -4.46 7.98
C THR A 36 -6.31 -3.50 6.94
N PRO A 37 -7.61 -3.19 6.94
CA PRO A 37 -8.17 -2.21 6.03
C PRO A 37 -7.45 -0.87 6.12
N SER A 38 -7.05 -0.30 4.99
CA SER A 38 -6.41 1.04 4.88
C SER A 38 -7.47 2.14 5.03
N ILE A 39 -8.20 2.11 6.15
CA ILE A 39 -9.35 2.97 6.44
C ILE A 39 -9.10 3.66 7.78
N VAL A 40 -9.34 4.97 7.80
CA VAL A 40 -9.23 5.82 9.00
C VAL A 40 -10.54 6.55 9.20
N ALA A 41 -11.01 6.62 10.43
CA ALA A 41 -12.20 7.36 10.75
C ALA A 41 -12.03 8.13 12.07
N LEU A 42 -12.75 9.25 12.19
CA LEU A 42 -12.93 9.94 13.45
C LEU A 42 -14.38 9.80 13.91
N THR A 43 -14.55 9.42 15.16
CA THR A 43 -15.86 9.39 15.80
C THR A 43 -16.38 10.82 16.06
N LYS A 44 -17.63 10.95 16.41
CA LYS A 44 -18.22 12.24 16.84
C LYS A 44 -17.53 12.79 18.10
N THR A 45 -16.97 11.93 18.93
CA THR A 45 -16.21 12.29 20.13
C THR A 45 -14.77 12.65 19.84
N GLY A 46 -14.30 12.48 18.58
CA GLY A 46 -12.95 12.81 18.15
C GLY A 46 -11.96 11.65 18.27
N ASP A 47 -12.43 10.46 18.66
CA ASP A 47 -11.58 9.27 18.74
C ASP A 47 -11.18 8.79 17.35
N ARG A 48 -9.91 8.43 17.20
CA ARG A 48 -9.38 7.91 15.94
C ARG A 48 -9.53 6.40 15.87
N LEU A 49 -10.20 5.94 14.84
CA LEU A 49 -10.33 4.53 14.49
C LEU A 49 -9.50 4.22 13.24
N VAL A 50 -8.85 3.07 13.19
CA VAL A 50 -8.07 2.61 12.04
C VAL A 50 -8.38 1.12 11.79
N GLY A 51 -8.38 0.73 10.52
CA GLY A 51 -8.60 -0.65 10.12
C GLY A 51 -10.06 -1.10 10.20
N GLN A 52 -10.29 -2.27 10.73
CA GLN A 52 -11.61 -2.90 10.77
C GLN A 52 -12.62 -2.09 11.60
N ALA A 53 -12.18 -1.45 12.68
CA ALA A 53 -13.03 -0.57 13.49
C ALA A 53 -13.53 0.63 12.68
N ALA A 54 -12.65 1.28 11.91
CA ALA A 54 -13.03 2.35 10.99
C ALA A 54 -13.96 1.86 9.87
N LYS A 55 -13.69 0.69 9.30
CA LYS A 55 -14.50 0.08 8.24
C LYS A 55 -15.94 -0.18 8.70
N ARG A 56 -16.14 -0.64 9.94
CA ARG A 56 -17.49 -0.94 10.48
C ARG A 56 -18.38 0.30 10.52
N GLN A 57 -17.85 1.48 10.73
CA GLN A 57 -18.66 2.71 10.77
C GLN A 57 -18.78 3.45 9.43
N ALA A 58 -18.17 2.94 8.35
CA ALA A 58 -18.18 3.61 7.04
C ALA A 58 -19.59 3.89 6.51
N ILE A 59 -20.54 3.01 6.79
CA ILE A 59 -21.94 3.17 6.36
C ILE A 59 -22.65 4.26 7.17
N THR A 60 -22.40 4.33 8.48
CA THR A 60 -23.09 5.25 9.39
C THR A 60 -22.41 6.60 9.53
N ASN A 61 -21.13 6.68 9.18
CA ASN A 61 -20.31 7.89 9.26
C ASN A 61 -19.41 8.07 8.01
N PRO A 62 -19.97 8.06 6.79
CA PRO A 62 -19.17 8.08 5.55
C PRO A 62 -18.36 9.36 5.39
N LYS A 63 -18.85 10.51 5.83
CA LYS A 63 -18.16 11.80 5.70
C LYS A 63 -16.86 11.89 6.52
N ASN A 64 -16.77 11.13 7.61
CA ASN A 64 -15.61 11.12 8.51
C ASN A 64 -14.85 9.79 8.46
N THR A 65 -15.07 9.00 7.42
CA THR A 65 -14.39 7.73 7.19
C THR A 65 -13.65 7.78 5.87
N ILE A 66 -12.31 7.84 5.95
CA ILE A 66 -11.43 8.02 4.81
C ILE A 66 -10.90 6.66 4.38
N PHE A 67 -11.03 6.36 3.11
CA PHE A 67 -10.47 5.17 2.46
C PHE A 67 -9.83 5.54 1.11
N SER A 68 -9.04 4.64 0.54
CA SER A 68 -8.34 4.85 -0.73
C SER A 68 -7.43 6.09 -0.75
N ILE A 69 -6.94 6.52 0.40
CA ILE A 69 -6.11 7.74 0.54
C ILE A 69 -4.81 7.66 -0.27
N LYS A 70 -4.30 6.44 -0.51
CA LYS A 70 -3.12 6.21 -1.35
C LYS A 70 -3.24 6.81 -2.75
N ARG A 71 -4.47 6.96 -3.27
CA ARG A 71 -4.74 7.57 -4.58
C ARG A 71 -4.46 9.08 -4.63
N PHE A 72 -4.34 9.73 -3.47
CA PHE A 72 -4.05 11.17 -3.35
C PHE A 72 -2.60 11.46 -2.99
N MET A 73 -1.83 10.44 -2.61
CA MET A 73 -0.43 10.58 -2.20
C MET A 73 0.41 11.26 -3.27
N GLY A 74 1.04 12.40 -2.91
CA GLY A 74 1.93 13.14 -3.80
C GLY A 74 1.26 13.71 -5.05
N ARG A 75 -0.07 13.82 -5.09
CA ARG A 75 -0.82 14.36 -6.22
C ARG A 75 -1.46 15.70 -5.89
N LYS A 76 -1.51 16.58 -6.89
CA LYS A 76 -2.19 17.87 -6.78
C LYS A 76 -3.71 17.70 -6.87
N TYR A 77 -4.42 18.70 -6.36
CA TYR A 77 -5.87 18.71 -6.32
C TYR A 77 -6.53 18.54 -7.71
N ASP A 78 -5.95 19.12 -8.75
CA ASP A 78 -6.48 19.05 -10.11
C ASP A 78 -6.23 17.71 -10.79
N GLU A 79 -5.25 16.93 -10.28
CA GLU A 79 -4.91 15.60 -10.82
C GLU A 79 -5.84 14.48 -10.35
N ILE A 80 -6.69 14.73 -9.33
CA ILE A 80 -7.55 13.73 -8.68
C ILE A 80 -9.03 13.88 -9.03
N THR A 81 -9.35 14.39 -10.21
CA THR A 81 -10.73 14.75 -10.61
C THR A 81 -11.71 13.57 -10.54
N ASN A 82 -11.30 12.38 -10.92
CA ASN A 82 -12.15 11.19 -10.90
C ASN A 82 -12.33 10.65 -9.47
N GLU A 83 -11.27 10.66 -8.70
CA GLU A 83 -11.26 10.19 -7.31
C GLU A 83 -12.18 11.06 -6.44
N LYS A 84 -12.19 12.37 -6.67
CA LYS A 84 -13.09 13.32 -5.97
C LYS A 84 -14.57 12.97 -6.12
N LYS A 85 -14.98 12.50 -7.31
CA LYS A 85 -16.38 12.16 -7.59
C LYS A 85 -16.87 10.91 -6.85
N LEU A 86 -15.94 10.03 -6.47
CA LEU A 86 -16.24 8.74 -5.83
C LEU A 86 -16.10 8.79 -4.31
N ALA A 87 -15.44 9.81 -3.76
CA ALA A 87 -15.22 9.93 -2.34
C ALA A 87 -16.49 10.46 -1.63
N PRO A 88 -17.00 9.78 -0.60
CA PRO A 88 -18.13 10.26 0.19
C PRO A 88 -17.72 11.32 1.22
N TYR A 89 -16.43 11.54 1.42
CA TYR A 89 -15.82 12.51 2.33
C TYR A 89 -15.37 13.76 1.58
N GLU A 90 -15.20 14.86 2.30
CA GLU A 90 -14.84 16.14 1.71
C GLU A 90 -13.35 16.20 1.36
N ILE A 91 -13.07 16.54 0.11
CA ILE A 91 -11.70 16.78 -0.39
C ILE A 91 -11.61 18.26 -0.77
N ILE A 92 -10.65 18.94 -0.19
CA ILE A 92 -10.43 20.37 -0.36
C ILE A 92 -9.13 20.67 -1.10
N ASN A 93 -9.08 21.82 -1.73
CA ASN A 93 -7.88 22.38 -2.32
C ASN A 93 -7.22 23.32 -1.31
N GLU A 94 -6.01 22.98 -0.88
CA GLU A 94 -5.20 23.86 -0.06
C GLU A 94 -3.90 24.16 -0.81
N ASN A 95 -3.79 25.34 -1.37
CA ASN A 95 -2.61 25.81 -2.14
C ASN A 95 -2.23 24.87 -3.30
N GLY A 96 -3.21 24.29 -3.99
CA GLY A 96 -3.01 23.35 -5.09
C GLY A 96 -2.84 21.89 -4.66
N GLU A 97 -2.75 21.61 -3.37
CA GLU A 97 -2.65 20.27 -2.82
C GLU A 97 -4.02 19.69 -2.43
N ALA A 98 -4.18 18.40 -2.65
CA ALA A 98 -5.36 17.67 -2.18
C ALA A 98 -5.26 17.41 -0.68
N ARG A 99 -6.28 17.84 0.06
CA ARG A 99 -6.44 17.59 1.49
C ARG A 99 -7.78 16.95 1.76
N VAL A 100 -7.91 16.21 2.85
CA VAL A 100 -9.17 15.64 3.28
C VAL A 100 -9.63 16.31 4.57
N LYS A 101 -10.93 16.59 4.66
CA LYS A 101 -11.53 17.15 5.88
C LYS A 101 -12.26 16.05 6.63
N ILE A 102 -11.95 15.90 7.90
CA ILE A 102 -12.58 14.96 8.83
C ILE A 102 -13.06 15.75 10.04
N ASN A 103 -14.37 15.81 10.26
CA ASN A 103 -14.97 16.79 11.16
C ASN A 103 -14.52 18.20 10.75
N ASP A 104 -13.98 18.98 11.68
CA ASP A 104 -13.47 20.34 11.40
C ASP A 104 -11.95 20.40 11.20
N LYS A 105 -11.28 19.25 11.06
CA LYS A 105 -9.82 19.18 10.88
C LYS A 105 -9.47 18.80 9.46
N ILE A 106 -8.42 19.41 8.96
CA ILE A 106 -7.86 19.18 7.62
C ILE A 106 -6.62 18.32 7.77
N TYR A 107 -6.52 17.29 6.93
CA TYR A 107 -5.40 16.35 6.92
C TYR A 107 -4.83 16.21 5.51
N SER A 108 -3.52 16.10 5.41
CA SER A 108 -2.86 15.67 4.18
C SER A 108 -3.04 14.16 3.96
N PRO A 109 -2.90 13.68 2.72
CA PRO A 109 -2.85 12.24 2.45
C PRO A 109 -1.76 11.52 3.23
N GLN A 110 -0.63 12.18 3.45
CA GLN A 110 0.48 11.66 4.24
C GLN A 110 0.10 11.45 5.71
N GLU A 111 -0.60 12.40 6.32
CA GLU A 111 -1.06 12.28 7.72
C GLU A 111 -2.07 11.15 7.89
N VAL A 112 -3.02 11.01 6.95
CA VAL A 112 -3.99 9.89 7.00
C VAL A 112 -3.29 8.55 6.79
N SER A 113 -2.36 8.47 5.83
CA SER A 113 -1.55 7.26 5.61
C SER A 113 -0.68 6.93 6.80
N ALA A 114 -0.14 7.95 7.49
CA ALA A 114 0.63 7.76 8.72
C ALA A 114 -0.20 7.12 9.82
N MET A 115 -1.50 7.40 9.92
CA MET A 115 -2.38 6.74 10.89
C MET A 115 -2.51 5.23 10.61
N VAL A 116 -2.54 4.83 9.34
CA VAL A 116 -2.50 3.41 8.95
C VAL A 116 -1.14 2.80 9.30
N LEU A 117 -0.04 3.48 8.96
CA LEU A 117 1.31 3.03 9.29
C LEU A 117 1.55 2.90 10.79
N GLN A 118 0.98 3.80 11.60
CA GLN A 118 1.01 3.68 13.08
C GLN A 118 0.29 2.42 13.56
N LYS A 119 -0.84 2.04 12.93
CA LYS A 119 -1.51 0.77 13.25
C LYS A 119 -0.64 -0.43 12.87
N MET A 120 0.06 -0.40 11.71
CA MET A 120 1.00 -1.46 11.32
C MET A 120 2.17 -1.56 12.29
N LYS A 121 2.76 -0.42 12.67
CA LYS A 121 3.81 -0.34 13.68
C LYS A 121 3.36 -0.94 15.01
N GLN A 122 2.18 -0.54 15.52
CA GLN A 122 1.63 -1.07 16.78
C GLN A 122 1.43 -2.58 16.69
N THR A 123 0.87 -3.09 15.59
CA THR A 123 0.71 -4.53 15.35
C THR A 123 2.05 -5.28 15.45
N ALA A 124 3.10 -4.71 14.87
CA ALA A 124 4.43 -5.30 14.92
C ALA A 124 5.04 -5.23 16.34
N GLU A 125 4.88 -4.11 17.05
CA GLU A 125 5.35 -3.93 18.42
C GLU A 125 4.64 -4.89 19.38
N ASP A 126 3.32 -5.08 19.23
CA ASP A 126 2.53 -6.02 20.04
C ASP A 126 2.99 -7.47 19.80
N PHE A 127 3.30 -7.84 18.56
CA PHE A 127 3.80 -9.17 18.21
C PHE A 127 5.23 -9.42 18.69
N LEU A 128 6.12 -8.43 18.54
CA LEU A 128 7.54 -8.56 18.89
C LEU A 128 7.82 -8.36 20.38
N GLY A 129 6.93 -7.68 21.10
CA GLY A 129 7.16 -7.28 22.50
C GLY A 129 8.22 -6.18 22.67
N GLU A 130 8.62 -5.51 21.58
CA GLU A 130 9.65 -4.47 21.59
C GLU A 130 9.31 -3.31 20.64
N LYS A 131 9.98 -2.17 20.83
CA LYS A 131 9.79 -0.97 19.98
C LYS A 131 10.31 -1.20 18.58
N VAL A 132 9.54 -0.71 17.60
CA VAL A 132 9.88 -0.71 16.17
C VAL A 132 10.11 0.73 15.72
N THR A 133 11.26 0.97 15.11
CA THR A 133 11.67 2.33 14.68
C THR A 133 11.97 2.41 13.18
N GLU A 134 12.13 1.28 12.50
CA GLU A 134 12.59 1.23 11.11
C GLU A 134 11.61 0.42 10.25
N ALA A 135 11.43 0.83 8.99
CA ALA A 135 10.57 0.13 8.05
C ALA A 135 11.12 0.15 6.61
N VAL A 136 10.75 -0.88 5.87
CA VAL A 136 10.72 -0.89 4.40
C VAL A 136 9.27 -0.83 3.98
N ILE A 137 8.90 0.07 3.06
CA ILE A 137 7.51 0.26 2.62
C ILE A 137 7.43 0.04 1.12
N THR A 138 6.41 -0.68 0.67
CA THR A 138 6.17 -0.90 -0.76
C THR A 138 5.31 0.19 -1.39
N VAL A 139 5.54 0.43 -2.68
CA VAL A 139 4.74 1.35 -3.51
C VAL A 139 4.54 0.74 -4.89
N PRO A 140 3.48 1.11 -5.62
CA PRO A 140 3.32 0.72 -7.01
C PRO A 140 4.53 1.15 -7.85
N ALA A 141 4.90 0.32 -8.84
CA ALA A 141 6.08 0.62 -9.68
C ALA A 141 5.94 1.93 -10.45
N TYR A 142 4.71 2.33 -10.82
CA TYR A 142 4.41 3.59 -11.53
C TYR A 142 4.43 4.85 -10.64
N PHE A 143 4.61 4.73 -9.32
CA PHE A 143 4.71 5.91 -8.47
C PHE A 143 5.91 6.76 -8.86
N ASN A 144 5.64 8.05 -9.11
CA ASN A 144 6.67 9.04 -9.35
C ASN A 144 7.39 9.46 -8.05
N ASP A 145 8.43 10.28 -8.18
CA ASP A 145 9.26 10.70 -7.05
C ASP A 145 8.45 11.45 -5.97
N ALA A 146 7.48 12.30 -6.37
CA ALA A 146 6.63 13.00 -5.42
C ALA A 146 5.77 12.04 -4.59
N GLN A 147 5.21 11.00 -5.20
CA GLN A 147 4.41 9.97 -4.53
C GLN A 147 5.26 9.08 -3.61
N ARG A 148 6.48 8.74 -4.05
CA ARG A 148 7.47 8.00 -3.23
C ARG A 148 7.91 8.83 -2.02
N GLN A 149 8.19 10.11 -2.23
CA GLN A 149 8.56 11.02 -1.14
C GLN A 149 7.39 11.19 -0.16
N ALA A 150 6.17 11.37 -0.64
CA ALA A 150 4.98 11.45 0.21
C ALA A 150 4.78 10.19 1.06
N THR A 151 5.06 8.99 0.50
CA THR A 151 5.02 7.73 1.25
C THR A 151 6.10 7.68 2.33
N LYS A 152 7.31 8.16 2.03
CA LYS A 152 8.40 8.26 2.99
C LYS A 152 8.08 9.24 4.12
N ASP A 153 7.45 10.37 3.79
CA ASP A 153 7.02 11.37 4.77
C ASP A 153 5.91 10.82 5.68
N ALA A 154 4.96 10.05 5.14
CA ALA A 154 3.96 9.34 5.92
C ALA A 154 4.60 8.38 6.94
N GLY A 155 5.64 7.65 6.54
CA GLY A 155 6.42 6.81 7.46
C GLY A 155 7.07 7.61 8.57
N ARG A 156 7.67 8.76 8.25
CA ARG A 156 8.29 9.65 9.25
C ARG A 156 7.25 10.21 10.23
N ILE A 157 6.07 10.64 9.75
CA ILE A 157 4.96 11.09 10.60
C ILE A 157 4.46 9.97 11.51
N ALA A 158 4.50 8.71 11.04
CA ALA A 158 4.17 7.54 11.84
C ALA A 158 5.24 7.18 12.90
N GLY A 159 6.37 7.87 12.92
CA GLY A 159 7.49 7.59 13.81
C GLY A 159 8.31 6.37 13.36
N LEU A 160 8.45 6.19 12.04
CA LEU A 160 9.28 5.17 11.40
C LEU A 160 10.38 5.83 10.57
N GLU A 161 11.61 5.38 10.71
CA GLU A 161 12.67 5.65 9.76
C GLU A 161 12.48 4.72 8.55
N VAL A 162 12.09 5.28 7.41
CA VAL A 162 11.89 4.52 6.18
C VAL A 162 13.24 4.27 5.52
N LYS A 163 13.78 3.08 5.68
CA LYS A 163 15.10 2.68 5.15
C LYS A 163 15.07 2.55 3.64
N ARG A 164 13.99 2.00 3.09
CA ARG A 164 13.80 1.85 1.63
C ARG A 164 12.33 1.96 1.26
N ILE A 165 12.09 2.47 0.06
CA ILE A 165 10.86 2.32 -0.70
C ILE A 165 11.14 1.30 -1.81
N ILE A 166 10.35 0.24 -1.90
CA ILE A 166 10.49 -0.85 -2.88
C ILE A 166 9.23 -0.92 -3.73
N ASN A 167 9.37 -1.26 -5.01
CA ASN A 167 8.20 -1.49 -5.86
C ASN A 167 7.46 -2.76 -5.44
N GLU A 168 6.12 -2.72 -5.42
CA GLU A 168 5.27 -3.87 -5.08
C GLU A 168 5.61 -5.12 -5.91
N PRO A 169 5.70 -5.05 -7.25
CA PRO A 169 6.06 -6.23 -8.04
C PRO A 169 7.48 -6.74 -7.75
N THR A 170 8.42 -5.84 -7.44
CA THR A 170 9.77 -6.24 -7.02
C THR A 170 9.75 -6.98 -5.68
N ALA A 171 8.96 -6.49 -4.72
CA ALA A 171 8.80 -7.14 -3.42
C ALA A 171 8.17 -8.54 -3.56
N ALA A 172 7.16 -8.67 -4.42
CA ALA A 172 6.52 -9.95 -4.72
C ALA A 172 7.51 -10.95 -5.35
N ALA A 173 8.29 -10.51 -6.33
CA ALA A 173 9.32 -11.33 -6.98
C ALA A 173 10.38 -11.81 -5.98
N LEU A 174 10.85 -10.92 -5.09
CA LEU A 174 11.80 -11.28 -4.03
C LEU A 174 11.21 -12.28 -3.03
N ALA A 175 9.96 -12.08 -2.63
CA ALA A 175 9.27 -13.01 -1.72
C ALA A 175 9.10 -14.40 -2.32
N TYR A 176 8.93 -14.50 -3.63
CA TYR A 176 8.88 -15.76 -4.37
C TYR A 176 10.27 -16.42 -4.55
N GLY A 177 11.36 -15.73 -4.21
CA GLY A 177 12.73 -16.24 -4.27
C GLY A 177 13.33 -16.20 -5.67
N LEU A 178 12.84 -15.34 -6.54
CA LEU A 178 13.33 -15.20 -7.92
C LEU A 178 14.74 -14.61 -7.98
N ASP A 179 15.18 -13.89 -6.96
CA ASP A 179 16.54 -13.36 -6.81
C ASP A 179 17.63 -14.45 -6.70
N ARG A 180 17.25 -15.69 -6.40
CA ARG A 180 18.16 -16.83 -6.22
C ARG A 180 18.37 -17.64 -7.49
N LYS A 181 17.63 -17.35 -8.57
CA LYS A 181 17.79 -18.01 -9.85
C LYS A 181 18.96 -17.40 -10.63
N GLN A 182 19.79 -18.23 -11.22
CA GLN A 182 20.98 -17.82 -11.99
C GLN A 182 20.69 -17.62 -13.49
N GLU A 183 19.53 -18.03 -13.95
CA GLU A 183 19.13 -17.89 -15.36
C GLU A 183 18.36 -16.61 -15.59
N SER A 184 18.56 -15.98 -16.75
CA SER A 184 17.76 -14.86 -17.20
C SER A 184 16.32 -15.33 -17.45
N GLU A 185 15.37 -14.77 -16.72
CA GLU A 185 13.96 -15.15 -16.78
C GLU A 185 13.07 -13.89 -16.85
N LYS A 186 12.00 -13.95 -17.63
CA LYS A 186 10.97 -12.93 -17.66
C LYS A 186 9.77 -13.41 -16.86
N VAL A 187 9.35 -12.59 -15.90
CA VAL A 187 8.26 -12.91 -14.97
C VAL A 187 7.18 -11.84 -15.06
N ALA A 188 5.93 -12.27 -15.17
CA ALA A 188 4.80 -11.36 -15.06
C ALA A 188 4.22 -11.43 -13.64
N VAL A 189 4.12 -10.27 -13.00
CA VAL A 189 3.47 -10.11 -11.70
C VAL A 189 2.10 -9.52 -11.90
N PHE A 190 1.07 -10.25 -11.46
CA PHE A 190 -0.33 -9.83 -11.48
C PHE A 190 -0.72 -9.41 -10.07
N ASP A 191 -0.97 -8.11 -9.87
CA ASP A 191 -1.42 -7.57 -8.61
C ASP A 191 -2.89 -7.17 -8.72
N LEU A 192 -3.78 -8.00 -8.19
CA LEU A 192 -5.22 -7.78 -8.15
C LEU A 192 -5.63 -7.36 -6.74
N GLY A 193 -5.54 -6.06 -6.47
CA GLY A 193 -5.99 -5.48 -5.22
C GLY A 193 -7.50 -5.22 -5.18
N GLY A 194 -8.00 -4.78 -4.00
CA GLY A 194 -9.41 -4.41 -3.83
C GLY A 194 -9.85 -3.13 -4.55
N GLY A 195 -8.93 -2.38 -5.15
CA GLY A 195 -9.23 -1.11 -5.82
C GLY A 195 -8.42 -0.84 -7.08
N THR A 196 -7.39 -1.62 -7.35
CA THR A 196 -6.52 -1.52 -8.54
C THR A 196 -6.19 -2.91 -9.04
N PHE A 197 -5.89 -2.99 -10.32
CA PHE A 197 -5.28 -4.14 -10.97
C PHE A 197 -4.04 -3.65 -11.70
N ASP A 198 -2.89 -4.18 -11.35
CA ASP A 198 -1.61 -3.79 -11.90
C ASP A 198 -0.89 -5.04 -12.45
N ILE A 199 -0.35 -4.93 -13.67
CA ILE A 199 0.49 -5.98 -14.27
C ILE A 199 1.87 -5.39 -14.49
N SER A 200 2.91 -6.09 -14.03
CA SER A 200 4.29 -5.72 -14.22
C SER A 200 5.07 -6.89 -14.81
N VAL A 201 5.85 -6.64 -15.85
CA VAL A 201 6.80 -7.61 -16.40
C VAL A 201 8.19 -7.28 -15.89
N LEU A 202 8.82 -8.24 -15.27
CA LEU A 202 10.16 -8.13 -14.71
C LEU A 202 11.11 -9.00 -15.51
N GLU A 203 12.28 -8.48 -15.83
CA GLU A 203 13.39 -9.26 -16.37
C GLU A 203 14.40 -9.47 -15.26
N LEU A 204 14.70 -10.74 -15.00
CA LEU A 204 15.68 -11.20 -14.02
C LEU A 204 16.95 -11.57 -14.76
N GLY A 205 18.07 -11.02 -14.35
CA GLY A 205 19.39 -11.36 -14.89
C GLY A 205 20.49 -10.87 -13.96
N ASP A 206 21.51 -11.67 -13.71
CA ASP A 206 22.70 -11.35 -12.90
C ASP A 206 22.39 -10.73 -11.52
N GLY A 207 21.30 -11.16 -10.86
CA GLY A 207 20.86 -10.61 -9.58
C GLY A 207 20.20 -9.23 -9.68
N VAL A 208 19.89 -8.74 -10.89
CA VAL A 208 19.22 -7.46 -11.14
C VAL A 208 17.79 -7.70 -11.62
N LEU A 209 16.84 -6.99 -11.02
CA LEU A 209 15.44 -7.01 -11.35
C LEU A 209 15.10 -5.71 -12.11
N LEU A 210 14.86 -5.83 -13.42
CA LEU A 210 14.45 -4.70 -14.26
C LEU A 210 12.95 -4.81 -14.55
N THR A 211 12.19 -3.75 -14.31
CA THR A 211 10.79 -3.65 -14.76
C THR A 211 10.78 -3.23 -16.21
N VAL A 212 10.26 -4.09 -17.09
CA VAL A 212 10.29 -3.86 -18.56
C VAL A 212 9.00 -3.21 -19.04
N ASP A 213 7.84 -3.56 -18.46
CA ASP A 213 6.54 -3.01 -18.84
C ASP A 213 5.58 -2.91 -17.68
N LEU A 214 4.75 -1.85 -17.70
CA LEU A 214 3.69 -1.58 -16.73
C LEU A 214 2.37 -1.37 -17.46
N LEU A 215 1.43 -2.29 -17.26
CA LEU A 215 0.05 -2.13 -17.71
C LEU A 215 -0.80 -1.81 -16.49
N ARG A 216 -1.36 -0.59 -16.48
CA ARG A 216 -2.33 -0.17 -15.47
C ARG A 216 -3.69 -0.01 -16.12
N GLU A 217 -4.69 -0.73 -15.62
CA GLU A 217 -6.06 -0.51 -16.05
C GLU A 217 -7.07 -0.37 -14.93
N LYS A 218 -7.98 0.56 -15.16
CA LYS A 218 -9.19 0.74 -14.36
C LYS A 218 -10.32 -0.06 -15.00
N GLY A 219 -10.59 -1.23 -14.46
CA GLY A 219 -11.94 -1.80 -14.45
C GLY A 219 -12.49 -2.53 -15.68
N ASN A 220 -11.92 -2.49 -16.89
CA ASN A 220 -12.55 -3.12 -18.08
C ASN A 220 -11.65 -4.00 -18.96
N LEU A 221 -10.42 -4.33 -18.56
CA LEU A 221 -9.48 -5.02 -19.46
C LEU A 221 -9.14 -6.47 -19.11
N LEU A 222 -9.73 -7.06 -18.10
CA LEU A 222 -9.49 -8.48 -17.75
C LEU A 222 -9.70 -9.45 -18.93
N LEU A 223 -10.58 -9.13 -19.86
CA LEU A 223 -10.88 -9.97 -21.03
C LEU A 223 -9.81 -9.93 -22.12
N ASN A 224 -9.18 -8.76 -22.37
CA ASN A 224 -8.18 -8.63 -23.44
C ASN A 224 -6.78 -9.10 -23.07
N VAL A 225 -6.43 -9.05 -21.77
CA VAL A 225 -5.12 -9.49 -21.27
C VAL A 225 -5.04 -11.02 -21.23
N ALA A 226 -6.15 -11.68 -20.83
CA ALA A 226 -6.23 -13.13 -20.83
C ALA A 226 -5.97 -13.74 -22.21
N ASP A 227 -6.51 -13.13 -23.28
CA ASP A 227 -6.45 -13.68 -24.62
C ASP A 227 -5.13 -13.39 -25.36
N ASN A 228 -4.43 -12.28 -25.02
CA ASN A 228 -3.27 -11.84 -25.78
C ASN A 228 -1.92 -11.97 -25.08
N ILE A 229 -1.89 -11.99 -23.76
CA ILE A 229 -0.65 -12.02 -22.96
C ILE A 229 -0.43 -13.37 -22.27
N LEU A 230 -1.47 -13.97 -21.70
CA LEU A 230 -1.40 -15.24 -20.97
C LEU A 230 -0.82 -16.43 -21.75
N PRO A 231 -1.03 -16.59 -23.06
CA PRO A 231 -0.47 -17.72 -23.82
C PRO A 231 1.05 -17.68 -23.97
N ARG A 232 1.71 -16.58 -23.59
CA ARG A 232 3.15 -16.37 -23.81
C ARG A 232 4.00 -16.53 -22.54
N PHE A 233 3.37 -16.77 -21.40
CA PHE A 233 4.09 -16.87 -20.11
C PHE A 233 3.69 -18.17 -19.38
N ASP A 234 4.70 -18.85 -18.80
CA ASP A 234 4.44 -19.91 -17.81
C ASP A 234 3.90 -19.24 -16.53
N LEU A 235 2.62 -19.46 -16.26
CA LEU A 235 1.92 -18.88 -15.13
C LEU A 235 2.21 -19.69 -13.87
N ALA A 236 2.88 -19.08 -12.91
CA ALA A 236 2.83 -19.53 -11.52
C ALA A 236 1.40 -19.27 -10.98
N ARG A 237 0.58 -20.32 -10.95
CA ARG A 237 -0.88 -20.26 -10.70
C ARG A 237 -1.29 -20.18 -9.24
N ASP A 238 -0.39 -20.15 -8.27
CA ASP A 238 -0.75 -20.34 -6.87
C ASP A 238 -0.08 -19.30 -5.97
N CYS A 239 -0.63 -18.08 -5.92
CA CYS A 239 -0.38 -17.19 -4.82
C CYS A 239 -1.52 -16.19 -4.67
N PHE A 240 -2.61 -16.62 -3.97
CA PHE A 240 -3.42 -15.75 -3.08
C PHE A 240 -4.39 -16.60 -2.26
#